data_11ca14ce76b99de5a75d489863edf5aa
#
_entry.id   11ca14ce76b99de5a75d489863edf5aa
#
_cell.length_a   1.000
_cell.length_b   1.000
_cell.length_c   1.000
_cell.angle_alpha   90.00
_cell.angle_beta   90.00
_cell.angle_gamma   90.00
#
_symmetry.space_group_name_H-M   'P 1'
#
loop_
_entity.id
_entity.type
_entity.pdbx_description
1 polymer ?
#
loop_
_entity_poly.entity_id
_entity_poly.type
_entity_poly.pdbx_seq_one_letter_code
_entity_poly.pdbx_strand_id
1 'polypeptide(L)'
;MAKRYEHSKTYQLIVRIIGILTIAFGLNYIVWRYAHSLNTRALWFAIPMVIAETYGIIDMLLFVLMSWRQPERKPLPAPDKATVDIFITTYNEPEALIEKTARAALNIDWPDKEVYILDDGNRESMRKLATNLGCGYISRGREWDGKPRHAKAGNINNALLQTSGEFILILDADQIPMPSILKKTLGFFADPKLAFVQTPQYFYNLPPGDPFGNEASLFYGPIQEGKDGWNASYFCGSNAVLRREALMQLGIREYVQTMEARERDALKLLAGKAKKLVGHDPQSNAAMRQLQSGIEEAQHALDNHAPLSQVSDLVQQAVSKAELLLSKSDLADIADALKGLALQGDAEASGVYDHVVGSTDSLAQATTREDISNFSKEMLERINLARSDEAVPVQALTTLSIT
;
A
#
# COMPACT_ATOMS: atom_id res chain seq x y z
N MET A 1 -10.74 11.09 36.43
CA MET A 1 -9.34 10.71 36.08
C MET A 1 -9.20 9.22 36.37
N ALA A 2 -9.11 8.41 35.35
CA ALA A 2 -8.78 6.99 35.50
C ALA A 2 -7.43 6.90 36.23
N LYS A 3 -7.36 6.14 37.33
CA LYS A 3 -6.11 5.89 38.02
C LYS A 3 -5.20 5.18 37.00
N ARG A 4 -4.15 5.87 36.56
CA ARG A 4 -3.05 5.23 35.84
C ARG A 4 -2.55 4.12 36.76
N TYR A 5 -2.65 2.88 36.35
CA TYR A 5 -2.01 1.78 37.05
C TYR A 5 -0.51 2.07 36.98
N GLU A 6 0.05 2.57 38.09
CA GLU A 6 1.51 2.64 38.21
C GLU A 6 2.02 1.22 38.13
N HIS A 7 2.74 0.90 37.06
CA HIS A 7 3.38 -0.38 36.90
C HIS A 7 4.53 -0.50 37.90
N SER A 8 4.18 -0.69 39.18
CA SER A 8 5.19 -0.98 40.18
C SER A 8 5.89 -2.29 39.81
N LYS A 9 7.19 -2.39 40.09
CA LYS A 9 7.97 -3.62 39.86
C LYS A 9 7.30 -4.83 40.51
N THR A 10 6.65 -4.63 41.65
CA THR A 10 5.88 -5.64 42.37
C THR A 10 4.68 -6.15 41.55
N TYR A 11 3.91 -5.22 40.94
CA TYR A 11 2.78 -5.59 40.06
C TYR A 11 3.26 -6.42 38.86
N GLN A 12 4.31 -5.97 38.17
CA GLN A 12 4.88 -6.74 37.05
C GLN A 12 5.38 -8.11 37.46
N LEU A 13 5.98 -8.23 38.66
CA LEU A 13 6.41 -9.54 39.18
C LEU A 13 5.23 -10.46 39.44
N ILE A 14 4.16 -9.95 40.08
CA ILE A 14 2.93 -10.72 40.33
C ILE A 14 2.33 -11.22 39.02
N VAL A 15 2.17 -10.34 38.01
CA VAL A 15 1.65 -10.71 36.70
C VAL A 15 2.49 -11.81 36.03
N ARG A 16 3.81 -11.71 36.10
CA ARG A 16 4.72 -12.73 35.55
C ARG A 16 4.59 -14.06 36.28
N ILE A 17 4.51 -14.06 37.62
CA ILE A 17 4.30 -15.28 38.41
C ILE A 17 2.97 -15.93 38.04
N ILE A 18 1.88 -15.16 37.99
CA ILE A 18 0.57 -15.67 37.58
C ILE A 18 0.66 -16.24 36.16
N GLY A 19 1.29 -15.52 35.23
CA GLY A 19 1.48 -15.98 33.86
C GLY A 19 2.22 -17.33 33.79
N ILE A 20 3.33 -17.49 34.50
CA ILE A 20 4.08 -18.75 34.55
C ILE A 20 3.21 -19.88 35.12
N LEU A 21 2.52 -19.64 36.22
CA LEU A 21 1.62 -20.63 36.83
C LEU A 21 0.49 -21.04 35.87
N THR A 22 -0.11 -20.08 35.22
CA THR A 22 -1.20 -20.31 34.23
C THR A 22 -0.69 -21.17 33.06
N ILE A 23 0.48 -20.90 32.52
CA ILE A 23 1.12 -21.73 31.48
C ILE A 23 1.41 -23.13 32.00
N ALA A 24 2.01 -23.26 33.19
CA ALA A 24 2.34 -24.58 33.76
C ALA A 24 1.11 -25.44 33.96
N PHE A 25 0.03 -24.88 34.54
CA PHE A 25 -1.23 -25.59 34.71
C PHE A 25 -1.93 -25.85 33.37
N GLY A 26 -1.90 -24.93 32.43
CA GLY A 26 -2.43 -25.11 31.09
C GLY A 26 -1.75 -26.25 30.33
N LEU A 27 -0.42 -26.33 30.36
CA LEU A 27 0.34 -27.42 29.76
C LEU A 27 0.03 -28.75 30.44
N ASN A 28 -0.01 -28.79 31.79
CA ASN A 28 -0.40 -29.99 32.53
C ASN A 28 -1.83 -30.45 32.15
N TYR A 29 -2.76 -29.49 32.02
CA TYR A 29 -4.15 -29.80 31.59
C TYR A 29 -4.15 -30.41 30.18
N ILE A 30 -3.46 -29.84 29.21
CA ILE A 30 -3.45 -30.35 27.83
C ILE A 30 -2.83 -31.74 27.77
N VAL A 31 -1.70 -31.99 28.47
CA VAL A 31 -1.10 -33.32 28.54
C VAL A 31 -2.08 -34.35 29.12
N TRP A 32 -2.75 -34.02 30.23
CA TRP A 32 -3.77 -34.88 30.83
C TRP A 32 -4.96 -35.10 29.88
N ARG A 33 -5.38 -34.07 29.18
CA ARG A 33 -6.48 -34.09 28.22
C ARG A 33 -6.25 -35.08 27.09
N TYR A 34 -5.03 -35.04 26.49
CA TYR A 34 -4.64 -36.01 25.47
C TYR A 34 -4.46 -37.44 26.01
N ALA A 35 -3.89 -37.59 27.21
CA ALA A 35 -3.55 -38.90 27.73
C ALA A 35 -4.74 -39.64 28.33
N HIS A 36 -5.70 -38.93 28.96
CA HIS A 36 -6.68 -39.58 29.84
C HIS A 36 -8.15 -39.23 29.55
N SER A 37 -8.44 -38.18 28.77
CA SER A 37 -9.80 -37.64 28.69
C SER A 37 -10.40 -37.62 27.27
N LEU A 38 -9.73 -38.23 26.30
CA LEU A 38 -10.27 -38.35 24.95
C LEU A 38 -11.36 -39.43 24.92
N ASN A 39 -12.56 -39.04 24.47
CA ASN A 39 -13.64 -39.98 24.22
C ASN A 39 -13.41 -40.73 22.90
N THR A 40 -12.84 -41.93 22.97
CA THR A 40 -12.54 -42.75 21.79
C THR A 40 -13.78 -43.19 21.00
N ARG A 41 -14.98 -43.14 21.62
CA ARG A 41 -16.26 -43.48 20.95
C ARG A 41 -16.83 -42.31 20.14
N ALA A 42 -16.32 -41.08 20.36
CA ALA A 42 -16.77 -39.87 19.69
C ALA A 42 -15.57 -39.03 19.23
N LEU A 43 -14.58 -39.65 18.57
CA LEU A 43 -13.37 -38.99 18.13
C LEU A 43 -13.62 -37.82 17.16
N TRP A 44 -14.67 -37.93 16.36
CA TRP A 44 -15.09 -36.87 15.42
C TRP A 44 -15.41 -35.54 16.11
N PHE A 45 -15.83 -35.59 17.39
CA PHE A 45 -16.07 -34.39 18.21
C PHE A 45 -14.91 -34.10 19.16
N ALA A 46 -14.32 -35.15 19.77
CA ALA A 46 -13.26 -35.00 20.76
C ALA A 46 -11.99 -34.38 20.15
N ILE A 47 -11.61 -34.73 18.92
CA ILE A 47 -10.41 -34.20 18.26
C ILE A 47 -10.53 -32.70 17.97
N PRO A 48 -11.57 -32.19 17.28
CA PRO A 48 -11.74 -30.76 17.09
C PRO A 48 -11.76 -29.96 18.40
N MET A 49 -12.38 -30.50 19.43
CA MET A 49 -12.45 -29.84 20.73
C MET A 49 -11.07 -29.70 21.38
N VAL A 50 -10.28 -30.77 21.40
CA VAL A 50 -8.91 -30.72 21.96
C VAL A 50 -7.97 -29.83 21.14
N ILE A 51 -8.15 -29.78 19.82
CA ILE A 51 -7.43 -28.82 18.97
C ILE A 51 -7.77 -27.37 19.38
N ALA A 52 -9.06 -27.07 19.59
CA ALA A 52 -9.49 -25.74 20.04
C ALA A 52 -8.96 -25.40 21.45
N GLU A 53 -8.96 -26.35 22.38
CA GLU A 53 -8.38 -26.18 23.72
C GLU A 53 -6.87 -25.95 23.64
N THR A 54 -6.16 -26.70 22.79
CA THR A 54 -4.72 -26.53 22.56
C THR A 54 -4.41 -25.14 21.97
N TYR A 55 -5.21 -24.70 21.00
CA TYR A 55 -5.10 -23.34 20.45
C TYR A 55 -5.28 -22.29 21.55
N GLY A 56 -6.27 -22.44 22.44
CA GLY A 56 -6.45 -21.52 23.57
C GLY A 56 -5.24 -21.45 24.52
N ILE A 57 -4.56 -22.57 24.75
CA ILE A 57 -3.31 -22.58 25.57
C ILE A 57 -2.17 -21.87 24.82
N ILE A 58 -2.06 -22.06 23.51
CA ILE A 58 -1.04 -21.35 22.69
C ILE A 58 -1.32 -19.84 22.71
N ASP A 59 -2.57 -19.42 22.53
CA ASP A 59 -2.96 -18.00 22.56
C ASP A 59 -2.64 -17.36 23.92
N MET A 60 -2.93 -18.07 25.01
CA MET A 60 -2.59 -17.64 26.36
C MET A 60 -1.07 -17.52 26.57
N LEU A 61 -0.28 -18.45 26.04
CA LEU A 61 1.19 -18.38 26.06
C LEU A 61 1.67 -17.12 25.32
N LEU A 62 1.14 -16.87 24.14
CA LEU A 62 1.47 -15.69 23.35
C LEU A 62 1.08 -14.39 24.08
N PHE A 63 -0.07 -14.37 24.74
CA PHE A 63 -0.51 -13.22 25.55
C PHE A 63 0.46 -12.97 26.72
N VAL A 64 0.88 -14.01 27.46
CA VAL A 64 1.85 -13.87 28.55
C VAL A 64 3.20 -13.39 28.03
N LEU A 65 3.67 -13.91 26.91
CA LEU A 65 4.91 -13.45 26.26
C LEU A 65 4.80 -11.98 25.81
N MET A 66 3.69 -11.61 25.20
CA MET A 66 3.43 -10.23 24.76
C MET A 66 3.43 -9.27 25.95
N SER A 67 2.75 -9.60 27.05
CA SER A 67 2.64 -8.74 28.23
C SER A 67 3.86 -8.82 29.16
N TRP A 68 4.89 -9.59 28.83
CA TRP A 68 6.07 -9.78 29.67
C TRP A 68 6.91 -8.53 29.84
N ARG A 69 6.96 -7.68 28.82
CA ARG A 69 7.70 -6.42 28.80
C ARG A 69 6.71 -5.27 28.67
N GLN A 70 6.53 -4.53 29.75
CA GLN A 70 5.67 -3.34 29.77
C GLN A 70 6.52 -2.14 30.23
N PRO A 71 7.19 -1.45 29.29
CA PRO A 71 8.03 -0.31 29.63
C PRO A 71 7.17 0.89 30.01
N GLU A 72 7.54 1.58 31.08
CA GLU A 72 7.00 2.89 31.36
C GLU A 72 7.73 3.95 30.51
N ARG A 73 7.02 4.55 29.57
CA ARG A 73 7.55 5.63 28.73
C ARG A 73 7.31 6.98 29.41
N LYS A 74 8.36 7.62 29.88
CA LYS A 74 8.29 8.98 30.42
C LYS A 74 8.39 9.98 29.29
N PRO A 75 7.56 11.06 29.28
CA PRO A 75 7.67 12.10 28.28
C PRO A 75 9.09 12.67 28.25
N LEU A 76 9.62 12.86 27.03
CA LEU A 76 10.88 13.52 26.77
C LEU A 76 10.63 15.00 26.41
N PRO A 77 11.63 15.88 26.58
CA PRO A 77 11.50 17.27 26.14
C PRO A 77 11.15 17.31 24.64
N ALA A 78 10.08 18.05 24.33
CA ALA A 78 9.66 18.22 22.94
C ALA A 78 10.62 19.19 22.21
N PRO A 79 10.81 19.04 20.88
CA PRO A 79 11.63 19.96 20.10
C PRO A 79 10.97 21.34 20.01
N ASP A 80 11.77 22.43 20.06
CA ASP A 80 11.28 23.80 20.14
C ASP A 80 10.49 24.30 18.92
N LYS A 81 10.68 23.69 17.74
CA LYS A 81 10.17 24.19 16.44
C LYS A 81 9.44 23.12 15.61
N ALA A 82 8.88 22.09 16.21
CA ALA A 82 8.14 21.08 15.47
C ALA A 82 6.79 21.62 14.96
N THR A 83 6.53 21.53 13.66
CA THR A 83 5.24 21.86 13.07
C THR A 83 4.32 20.65 13.05
N VAL A 84 3.05 20.84 13.43
CA VAL A 84 2.10 19.73 13.57
C VAL A 84 0.79 20.04 12.85
N ASP A 85 0.42 19.17 11.91
CA ASP A 85 -0.91 19.16 11.32
C ASP A 85 -1.84 18.24 12.12
N ILE A 86 -3.00 18.73 12.50
CA ILE A 86 -3.99 17.96 13.27
C ILE A 86 -5.15 17.64 12.33
N PHE A 87 -5.34 16.37 12.00
CA PHE A 87 -6.36 15.91 11.09
C PHE A 87 -7.55 15.33 11.85
N ILE A 88 -8.71 15.92 11.66
CA ILE A 88 -10.00 15.44 12.18
C ILE A 88 -10.75 14.82 11.01
N THR A 89 -10.85 13.48 10.98
CA THR A 89 -11.49 12.75 9.88
C THR A 89 -12.99 12.63 10.12
N THR A 90 -13.80 12.98 9.09
CA THR A 90 -15.26 12.88 9.16
C THR A 90 -15.85 12.50 7.80
N TYR A 91 -17.04 11.90 7.82
CA TYR A 91 -17.82 11.56 6.63
C TYR A 91 -19.27 12.06 6.72
N ASN A 92 -20.02 11.61 7.73
CA ASN A 92 -21.42 11.97 7.93
C ASN A 92 -21.78 12.24 9.39
N GLU A 93 -20.79 12.36 10.27
CA GLU A 93 -20.98 12.64 11.68
C GLU A 93 -21.64 14.02 11.88
N PRO A 94 -22.43 14.19 12.97
CA PRO A 94 -23.10 15.45 13.27
C PRO A 94 -22.12 16.61 13.47
N GLU A 95 -22.48 17.79 12.99
CA GLU A 95 -21.68 19.02 13.11
C GLU A 95 -21.28 19.34 14.55
N ALA A 96 -22.21 19.21 15.50
CA ALA A 96 -21.95 19.48 16.91
C ALA A 96 -20.88 18.55 17.51
N LEU A 97 -20.70 17.34 16.96
CA LEU A 97 -19.66 16.41 17.38
C LEU A 97 -18.29 16.89 16.90
N ILE A 98 -18.20 17.22 15.61
CA ILE A 98 -16.97 17.73 14.98
C ILE A 98 -16.55 19.05 15.61
N GLU A 99 -17.49 19.95 15.90
CA GLU A 99 -17.21 21.21 16.58
C GLU A 99 -16.52 21.00 17.93
N LYS A 100 -17.00 20.04 18.72
CA LYS A 100 -16.37 19.67 19.99
C LYS A 100 -14.92 19.24 19.83
N THR A 101 -14.67 18.33 18.89
CA THR A 101 -13.33 17.81 18.60
C THR A 101 -12.42 18.90 18.07
N ALA A 102 -12.90 19.74 17.13
CA ALA A 102 -12.14 20.85 16.57
C ALA A 102 -11.75 21.90 17.63
N ARG A 103 -12.68 22.28 18.49
CA ARG A 103 -12.39 23.21 19.61
C ARG A 103 -11.35 22.63 20.57
N ALA A 104 -11.41 21.33 20.86
CA ALA A 104 -10.42 20.68 21.70
C ALA A 104 -9.05 20.60 21.00
N ALA A 105 -9.01 20.34 19.70
CA ALA A 105 -7.78 20.34 18.91
C ALA A 105 -7.13 21.73 18.84
N LEU A 106 -7.92 22.77 18.65
CA LEU A 106 -7.45 24.17 18.70
C LEU A 106 -6.87 24.54 20.07
N ASN A 107 -7.39 23.96 21.16
CA ASN A 107 -6.93 24.18 22.51
C ASN A 107 -5.71 23.34 22.94
N ILE A 108 -5.10 22.57 22.02
CA ILE A 108 -3.85 21.87 22.29
C ILE A 108 -2.74 22.90 22.53
N ASP A 109 -1.98 22.72 23.61
CA ASP A 109 -0.91 23.63 24.04
C ASP A 109 0.37 23.36 23.21
N TRP A 110 0.36 23.84 21.96
CA TRP A 110 1.47 23.79 21.02
C TRP A 110 1.42 25.01 20.08
N PRO A 111 2.52 25.78 19.94
CA PRO A 111 2.48 27.04 19.18
C PRO A 111 2.31 26.80 17.67
N ASP A 112 3.10 25.90 17.08
CA ASP A 112 3.17 25.69 15.65
C ASP A 112 2.29 24.48 15.24
N LYS A 113 0.96 24.67 15.36
CA LYS A 113 -0.03 23.66 14.93
C LYS A 113 -1.06 24.25 13.99
N GLU A 114 -1.52 23.45 13.06
CA GLU A 114 -2.66 23.74 12.21
C GLU A 114 -3.72 22.62 12.34
N VAL A 115 -4.99 23.00 12.40
CA VAL A 115 -6.11 22.04 12.55
C VAL A 115 -6.89 21.98 11.26
N TYR A 116 -7.13 20.78 10.75
CA TYR A 116 -7.85 20.53 9.51
C TYR A 116 -9.03 19.60 9.75
N ILE A 117 -10.20 19.97 9.22
CA ILE A 117 -11.36 19.09 9.11
C ILE A 117 -11.31 18.41 7.73
N LEU A 118 -11.13 17.08 7.75
CA LEU A 118 -11.07 16.25 6.55
C LEU A 118 -12.44 15.63 6.31
N ASP A 119 -13.26 16.27 5.46
CA ASP A 119 -14.65 15.88 5.24
C ASP A 119 -14.87 15.12 3.94
N ASP A 120 -14.96 13.80 4.03
CA ASP A 120 -15.26 12.93 2.89
C ASP A 120 -16.69 13.07 2.36
N GLY A 121 -17.59 13.65 3.17
CA GLY A 121 -18.95 13.98 2.80
C GLY A 121 -19.06 15.23 1.93
N ASN A 122 -18.00 16.03 1.82
CA ASN A 122 -17.96 17.31 1.08
C ASN A 122 -19.15 18.24 1.42
N ARG A 123 -19.39 18.42 2.71
CA ARG A 123 -20.56 19.12 3.23
C ARG A 123 -20.28 20.63 3.39
N GLU A 124 -21.15 21.45 2.85
CA GLU A 124 -21.04 22.90 2.98
C GLU A 124 -21.14 23.38 4.43
N SER A 125 -21.91 22.68 5.27
CA SER A 125 -21.99 22.96 6.72
C SER A 125 -20.64 22.78 7.40
N MET A 126 -19.90 21.74 7.05
CA MET A 126 -18.55 21.47 7.60
C MET A 126 -17.53 22.51 7.13
N ARG A 127 -17.63 22.96 5.88
CA ARG A 127 -16.79 24.06 5.36
C ARG A 127 -17.02 25.34 6.14
N LYS A 128 -18.29 25.69 6.38
CA LYS A 128 -18.66 26.86 7.20
C LYS A 128 -18.15 26.72 8.65
N LEU A 129 -18.33 25.55 9.24
CA LEU A 129 -17.84 25.26 10.58
C LEU A 129 -16.32 25.47 10.67
N ALA A 130 -15.56 24.88 9.74
CA ALA A 130 -14.11 25.03 9.68
C ALA A 130 -13.70 26.51 9.60
N THR A 131 -14.32 27.26 8.69
CA THR A 131 -14.06 28.71 8.53
C THR A 131 -14.37 29.48 9.81
N ASN A 132 -15.50 29.21 10.46
CA ASN A 132 -15.90 29.88 11.69
C ASN A 132 -14.96 29.60 12.89
N LEU A 133 -14.34 28.43 12.90
CA LEU A 133 -13.40 28.02 13.92
C LEU A 133 -11.95 28.43 13.61
N GLY A 134 -11.66 28.87 12.39
CA GLY A 134 -10.30 29.12 11.92
C GLY A 134 -9.51 27.84 11.62
N CYS A 135 -10.20 26.74 11.28
CA CYS A 135 -9.62 25.49 10.84
C CYS A 135 -9.49 25.43 9.30
N GLY A 136 -8.51 24.69 8.81
CA GLY A 136 -8.47 24.28 7.41
C GLY A 136 -9.61 23.29 7.09
N TYR A 137 -10.07 23.30 5.84
CA TYR A 137 -11.07 22.37 5.34
C TYR A 137 -10.54 21.66 4.10
N ILE A 138 -10.50 20.34 4.12
CA ILE A 138 -10.04 19.52 3.02
C ILE A 138 -11.11 18.47 2.73
N SER A 139 -11.50 18.35 1.45
CA SER A 139 -12.43 17.33 0.99
C SER A 139 -11.95 16.73 -0.34
N ARG A 140 -12.40 15.53 -0.64
CA ARG A 140 -12.17 14.88 -1.93
C ARG A 140 -13.30 15.24 -2.89
N GLY A 141 -12.98 16.04 -3.90
CA GLY A 141 -13.92 16.52 -4.91
C GLY A 141 -14.13 15.54 -6.08
N ARG A 142 -14.56 16.08 -7.22
CA ARG A 142 -14.87 15.32 -8.45
C ARG A 142 -13.65 14.60 -9.05
N GLU A 143 -12.45 15.06 -8.76
CA GLU A 143 -11.18 14.41 -9.15
C GLU A 143 -11.04 12.98 -8.61
N TRP A 144 -11.88 12.61 -7.63
CA TRP A 144 -11.95 11.28 -7.04
C TRP A 144 -13.12 10.43 -7.59
N ASP A 145 -13.91 10.95 -8.53
CA ASP A 145 -15.01 10.19 -9.12
C ASP A 145 -14.46 9.02 -9.95
N GLY A 146 -15.03 7.82 -9.73
CA GLY A 146 -14.56 6.59 -10.36
C GLY A 146 -13.27 5.98 -9.79
N LYS A 147 -12.63 6.62 -8.81
CA LYS A 147 -11.42 6.11 -8.14
C LYS A 147 -11.77 5.44 -6.80
N PRO A 148 -11.00 4.41 -6.38
CA PRO A 148 -11.16 3.82 -5.05
C PRO A 148 -10.93 4.85 -3.95
N ARG A 149 -11.93 5.08 -3.11
CA ARG A 149 -11.84 6.13 -2.09
C ARG A 149 -11.11 5.70 -0.82
N HIS A 150 -11.08 4.40 -0.49
CA HIS A 150 -10.45 3.83 0.71
C HIS A 150 -10.77 4.56 2.01
N ALA A 151 -12.00 5.05 2.12
CA ALA A 151 -12.56 5.70 3.31
C ALA A 151 -11.54 6.64 4.02
N LYS A 152 -11.31 6.42 5.31
CA LYS A 152 -10.45 7.25 6.17
C LYS A 152 -8.99 7.34 5.67
N ALA A 153 -8.40 6.23 5.23
CA ALA A 153 -7.01 6.22 4.77
C ALA A 153 -6.82 7.11 3.53
N GLY A 154 -7.69 7.00 2.55
CA GLY A 154 -7.63 7.86 1.36
C GLY A 154 -7.89 9.34 1.67
N ASN A 155 -8.73 9.65 2.66
CA ASN A 155 -8.96 11.02 3.11
C ASN A 155 -7.70 11.63 3.75
N ILE A 156 -7.03 10.88 4.61
CA ILE A 156 -5.75 11.28 5.23
C ILE A 156 -4.69 11.47 4.15
N ASN A 157 -4.56 10.54 3.20
CA ASN A 157 -3.56 10.64 2.12
C ASN A 157 -3.78 11.87 1.24
N ASN A 158 -5.05 12.19 0.94
CA ASN A 158 -5.37 13.43 0.23
C ASN A 158 -4.94 14.69 0.98
N ALA A 159 -5.08 14.70 2.31
CA ALA A 159 -4.64 15.80 3.16
C ALA A 159 -3.11 15.88 3.26
N LEU A 160 -2.40 14.75 3.29
CA LEU A 160 -0.94 14.71 3.31
C LEU A 160 -0.29 15.47 2.15
N LEU A 161 -0.92 15.46 0.98
CA LEU A 161 -0.42 16.15 -0.22
C LEU A 161 -0.72 17.66 -0.23
N GLN A 162 -1.63 18.12 0.63
CA GLN A 162 -2.10 19.51 0.69
C GLN A 162 -1.59 20.27 1.92
N THR A 163 -0.87 19.61 2.81
CA THR A 163 -0.38 20.16 4.08
C THR A 163 1.12 19.90 4.24
N SER A 164 1.79 20.58 5.18
CA SER A 164 3.25 20.58 5.25
C SER A 164 3.86 20.37 6.64
N GLY A 165 3.03 20.16 7.70
CA GLY A 165 3.53 19.92 9.05
C GLY A 165 4.47 18.72 9.12
N GLU A 166 5.55 18.84 9.90
CA GLU A 166 6.55 17.77 10.09
C GLU A 166 5.94 16.53 10.74
N PHE A 167 4.98 16.76 11.67
CA PHE A 167 4.24 15.72 12.35
C PHE A 167 2.75 15.85 12.07
N ILE A 168 2.03 14.74 12.23
CA ILE A 168 0.59 14.66 12.01
C ILE A 168 -0.06 13.99 13.19
N LEU A 169 -1.02 14.68 13.84
CA LEU A 169 -1.90 14.08 14.83
C LEU A 169 -3.22 13.71 14.17
N ILE A 170 -3.57 12.42 14.17
CA ILE A 170 -4.83 11.95 13.60
C ILE A 170 -5.86 11.74 14.70
N LEU A 171 -7.04 12.34 14.51
CA LEU A 171 -8.19 12.24 15.41
C LEU A 171 -9.42 11.73 14.66
N ASP A 172 -10.20 10.90 15.33
CA ASP A 172 -11.57 10.60 14.90
C ASP A 172 -12.52 11.76 15.23
N ALA A 173 -13.67 11.74 14.60
CA ALA A 173 -14.70 12.76 14.71
C ALA A 173 -15.17 13.05 16.16
N ASP A 174 -15.06 12.07 17.04
CA ASP A 174 -15.57 12.09 18.43
C ASP A 174 -14.47 12.14 19.50
N GLN A 175 -13.21 12.29 19.09
CA GLN A 175 -12.08 12.32 20.03
C GLN A 175 -11.78 13.71 20.54
N ILE A 176 -11.61 13.82 21.85
CA ILE A 176 -11.26 15.06 22.54
C ILE A 176 -9.79 14.95 22.98
N PRO A 177 -8.83 15.55 22.26
CA PRO A 177 -7.44 15.50 22.64
C PRO A 177 -7.16 16.26 23.93
N MET A 178 -6.26 15.73 24.75
CA MET A 178 -5.79 16.47 25.93
C MET A 178 -4.88 17.62 25.48
N PRO A 179 -4.98 18.83 26.13
CA PRO A 179 -4.13 19.96 25.73
C PRO A 179 -2.63 19.67 25.74
N SER A 180 -2.17 18.76 26.58
CA SER A 180 -0.74 18.40 26.72
C SER A 180 -0.27 17.28 25.78
N ILE A 181 -1.11 16.80 24.86
CA ILE A 181 -0.79 15.61 24.04
C ILE A 181 0.52 15.79 23.27
N LEU A 182 0.72 16.89 22.56
CA LEU A 182 1.92 17.13 21.77
C LEU A 182 3.17 17.30 22.64
N LYS A 183 3.07 18.02 23.77
CA LYS A 183 4.17 18.13 24.73
C LYS A 183 4.63 16.78 25.28
N LYS A 184 3.73 15.82 25.39
CA LYS A 184 4.03 14.48 25.91
C LYS A 184 4.51 13.49 24.86
N THR A 185 4.28 13.75 23.58
CA THR A 185 4.57 12.79 22.50
C THR A 185 5.72 13.21 21.61
N LEU A 186 5.86 14.49 21.28
CA LEU A 186 6.84 14.96 20.31
C LEU A 186 8.30 14.70 20.72
N GLY A 187 8.60 14.70 22.02
CA GLY A 187 9.96 14.43 22.51
C GLY A 187 10.50 13.05 22.13
N PHE A 188 9.64 12.07 21.93
CA PHE A 188 10.08 10.73 21.51
C PHE A 188 10.65 10.71 20.08
N PHE A 189 10.25 11.65 19.22
CA PHE A 189 10.75 11.77 17.85
C PHE A 189 12.17 12.33 17.76
N ALA A 190 12.85 12.58 18.87
CA ALA A 190 14.30 12.74 18.89
C ALA A 190 15.03 11.51 18.35
N ASP A 191 14.41 10.31 18.43
CA ASP A 191 14.84 9.15 17.66
C ASP A 191 14.34 9.30 16.20
N PRO A 192 15.28 9.43 15.22
CA PRO A 192 14.91 9.58 13.81
C PRO A 192 14.26 8.33 13.21
N LYS A 193 14.40 7.17 13.86
CA LYS A 193 13.80 5.91 13.41
C LYS A 193 12.36 5.75 13.88
N LEU A 194 11.89 6.61 14.79
CA LEU A 194 10.52 6.54 15.28
C LEU A 194 9.54 7.12 14.26
N ALA A 195 8.65 6.27 13.76
CA ALA A 195 7.64 6.63 12.78
C ALA A 195 6.37 7.21 13.41
N PHE A 196 5.95 6.68 14.57
CA PHE A 196 4.73 7.13 15.26
C PHE A 196 4.76 6.90 16.76
N VAL A 197 3.94 7.67 17.47
CA VAL A 197 3.64 7.49 18.89
C VAL A 197 2.14 7.32 19.04
N GLN A 198 1.70 6.13 19.45
CA GLN A 198 0.31 5.83 19.76
C GLN A 198 -0.01 6.20 21.19
N THR A 199 -1.12 6.91 21.42
CA THR A 199 -1.60 7.22 22.77
C THR A 199 -2.84 6.42 23.12
N PRO A 200 -3.10 6.14 24.41
CA PRO A 200 -4.32 5.45 24.83
C PRO A 200 -5.56 6.32 24.66
N GLN A 201 -6.73 5.68 24.51
CA GLN A 201 -8.03 6.33 24.56
C GLN A 201 -8.71 6.06 25.89
N TYR A 202 -9.44 7.06 26.41
CA TYR A 202 -10.24 6.96 27.61
C TYR A 202 -11.68 7.34 27.29
N PHE A 203 -12.61 6.46 27.60
CA PHE A 203 -14.03 6.66 27.31
C PHE A 203 -14.70 7.38 28.45
N TYR A 204 -14.99 8.66 28.29
CA TYR A 204 -15.58 9.52 29.34
C TYR A 204 -17.09 9.36 29.49
N ASN A 205 -17.75 8.75 28.49
CA ASN A 205 -19.20 8.57 28.41
C ASN A 205 -19.69 7.20 28.88
N LEU A 206 -18.81 6.37 29.46
CA LEU A 206 -19.19 5.09 30.03
C LEU A 206 -19.71 5.25 31.46
N PRO A 207 -20.76 4.51 31.85
CA PRO A 207 -21.24 4.48 33.21
C PRO A 207 -20.19 3.87 34.16
N PRO A 208 -20.08 4.32 35.40
CA PRO A 208 -19.20 3.70 36.39
C PRO A 208 -19.53 2.24 36.60
N GLY A 209 -18.52 1.36 36.53
CA GLY A 209 -18.69 -0.08 36.73
C GLY A 209 -19.31 -0.80 35.55
N ASP A 210 -19.07 -0.33 34.32
CA ASP A 210 -19.51 -0.98 33.10
C ASP A 210 -19.15 -2.49 33.08
N PRO A 211 -20.15 -3.40 33.08
CA PRO A 211 -19.90 -4.84 33.16
C PRO A 211 -19.36 -5.45 31.85
N PHE A 212 -19.43 -4.71 30.73
CA PHE A 212 -18.99 -5.19 29.43
C PHE A 212 -17.53 -4.85 29.10
N GLY A 213 -16.84 -4.11 29.99
CA GLY A 213 -15.43 -3.75 29.80
C GLY A 213 -15.19 -2.83 28.60
N ASN A 214 -16.17 -1.99 28.22
CA ASN A 214 -16.06 -1.07 27.10
C ASN A 214 -14.98 -0.01 27.29
N GLU A 215 -14.39 0.12 28.48
CA GLU A 215 -13.20 0.95 28.72
C GLU A 215 -11.98 0.47 27.92
N ALA A 216 -12.00 -0.76 27.41
CA ALA A 216 -10.91 -1.39 26.65
C ALA A 216 -9.54 -1.28 27.37
N SER A 217 -9.54 -1.33 28.69
CA SER A 217 -8.34 -1.16 29.53
C SER A 217 -7.28 -2.24 29.25
N LEU A 218 -7.71 -3.46 28.89
CA LEU A 218 -6.81 -4.52 28.49
C LEU A 218 -6.07 -4.20 27.18
N PHE A 219 -6.77 -3.59 26.22
CA PHE A 219 -6.22 -3.22 24.93
C PHE A 219 -5.23 -2.06 25.03
N TYR A 220 -5.63 -0.95 25.67
CA TYR A 220 -4.79 0.25 25.80
C TYR A 220 -3.69 0.15 26.88
N GLY A 221 -3.76 -0.83 27.74
CA GLY A 221 -2.73 -1.15 28.73
C GLY A 221 -1.88 -2.34 28.26
N PRO A 222 -2.09 -3.54 28.85
CA PRO A 222 -1.20 -4.69 28.67
C PRO A 222 -0.90 -5.06 27.23
N ILE A 223 -1.86 -4.92 26.30
CA ILE A 223 -1.63 -5.25 24.89
C ILE A 223 -0.74 -4.22 24.21
N GLN A 224 -1.08 -2.95 24.26
CA GLN A 224 -0.28 -1.91 23.58
C GLN A 224 1.08 -1.71 24.23
N GLU A 225 1.14 -1.65 25.56
CA GLU A 225 2.41 -1.50 26.30
C GLU A 225 3.30 -2.72 26.14
N GLY A 226 2.71 -3.92 26.12
CA GLY A 226 3.44 -5.16 25.86
C GLY A 226 4.04 -5.19 24.46
N LYS A 227 3.28 -4.81 23.45
CA LYS A 227 3.80 -4.69 22.08
C LYS A 227 4.89 -3.63 21.96
N ASP A 228 4.75 -2.49 22.63
CA ASP A 228 5.83 -1.49 22.71
C ASP A 228 7.11 -2.09 23.32
N GLY A 229 6.97 -2.87 24.38
CA GLY A 229 8.12 -3.55 25.02
C GLY A 229 8.86 -4.54 24.12
N TRP A 230 8.23 -5.04 23.09
CA TRP A 230 8.81 -5.92 22.09
C TRP A 230 9.15 -5.21 20.77
N ASN A 231 9.06 -3.89 20.72
CA ASN A 231 9.22 -3.09 19.49
C ASN A 231 8.30 -3.56 18.35
N ALA A 232 7.08 -3.93 18.72
CA ALA A 232 6.03 -4.43 17.83
C ALA A 232 4.74 -3.57 17.97
N SER A 233 4.89 -2.29 18.31
CA SER A 233 3.79 -1.33 18.36
C SER A 233 3.14 -1.21 16.98
N TYR A 234 1.84 -0.94 16.97
CA TYR A 234 1.07 -0.70 15.75
C TYR A 234 0.19 0.53 15.92
N PHE A 235 -0.10 1.16 14.82
CA PHE A 235 -1.01 2.30 14.76
C PHE A 235 -2.47 1.82 14.83
N CYS A 236 -3.28 2.42 15.70
CA CYS A 236 -4.67 2.03 15.95
C CYS A 236 -5.69 2.81 15.11
N GLY A 237 -5.25 3.52 14.08
CA GLY A 237 -6.14 4.27 13.20
C GLY A 237 -6.39 5.71 13.60
N SER A 238 -6.19 6.08 14.87
CA SER A 238 -6.35 7.45 15.38
C SER A 238 -5.62 7.64 16.70
N ASN A 239 -5.68 8.85 17.26
CA ASN A 239 -5.10 9.24 18.54
C ASN A 239 -3.59 8.94 18.61
N ALA A 240 -2.90 9.20 17.51
CA ALA A 240 -1.47 9.01 17.37
C ALA A 240 -0.82 10.19 16.66
N VAL A 241 0.43 10.47 17.04
CA VAL A 241 1.30 11.40 16.32
C VAL A 241 2.20 10.60 15.41
N LEU A 242 2.24 10.97 14.13
CA LEU A 242 3.03 10.30 13.09
C LEU A 242 4.06 11.26 12.51
N ARG A 243 5.24 10.75 12.14
CA ARG A 243 6.23 11.50 11.37
C ARG A 243 5.81 11.49 9.89
N ARG A 244 5.61 12.67 9.29
CA ARG A 244 5.23 12.79 7.87
C ARG A 244 6.21 12.08 6.95
N GLU A 245 7.51 12.25 7.18
CA GLU A 245 8.56 11.63 6.36
C GLU A 245 8.41 10.11 6.31
N ALA A 246 8.09 9.45 7.43
CA ALA A 246 7.87 8.00 7.47
C ALA A 246 6.68 7.58 6.61
N LEU A 247 5.58 8.33 6.64
CA LEU A 247 4.41 8.08 5.79
C LEU A 247 4.74 8.27 4.31
N MET A 248 5.47 9.32 3.96
CA MET A 248 5.87 9.58 2.57
C MET A 248 6.83 8.49 2.04
N GLN A 249 7.78 8.02 2.86
CA GLN A 249 8.68 6.93 2.49
C GLN A 249 7.93 5.61 2.23
N LEU A 250 6.91 5.29 3.06
CA LEU A 250 6.05 4.13 2.82
C LEU A 250 5.30 4.27 1.50
N GLY A 251 4.70 5.43 1.23
CA GLY A 251 3.99 5.71 -0.01
C GLY A 251 4.88 5.58 -1.24
N ILE A 252 6.10 6.13 -1.20
CA ILE A 252 7.07 6.00 -2.30
C ILE A 252 7.46 4.55 -2.53
N ARG A 253 7.74 3.80 -1.46
CA ARG A 253 8.12 2.38 -1.58
C ARG A 253 7.01 1.56 -2.24
N GLU A 254 5.79 1.76 -1.83
CA GLU A 254 4.64 1.05 -2.40
C GLU A 254 4.35 1.48 -3.84
N TYR A 255 4.52 2.77 -4.15
CA TYR A 255 4.49 3.27 -5.52
C TYR A 255 5.48 2.52 -6.41
N VAL A 256 6.75 2.41 -6.00
CA VAL A 256 7.78 1.70 -6.76
C VAL A 256 7.40 0.23 -6.93
N GLN A 257 6.97 -0.46 -5.87
CA GLN A 257 6.55 -1.86 -5.95
C GLN A 257 5.35 -2.07 -6.90
N THR A 258 4.39 -1.14 -6.89
CA THR A 258 3.24 -1.19 -7.80
C THR A 258 3.67 -1.00 -9.25
N MET A 259 4.59 -0.08 -9.51
CA MET A 259 5.15 0.14 -10.85
C MET A 259 5.90 -1.10 -11.35
N GLU A 260 6.77 -1.68 -10.52
CA GLU A 260 7.48 -2.93 -10.84
C GLU A 260 6.52 -4.08 -11.17
N ALA A 261 5.44 -4.23 -10.37
CA ALA A 261 4.43 -5.26 -10.61
C ALA A 261 3.72 -5.07 -11.96
N ARG A 262 3.35 -3.84 -12.30
CA ARG A 262 2.71 -3.52 -13.58
C ARG A 262 3.63 -3.76 -14.78
N GLU A 263 4.89 -3.33 -14.70
CA GLU A 263 5.87 -3.62 -15.75
C GLU A 263 6.07 -5.12 -15.92
N ARG A 264 6.15 -5.87 -14.82
CA ARG A 264 6.24 -7.34 -14.87
C ARG A 264 5.03 -7.98 -15.56
N ASP A 265 3.82 -7.52 -15.28
CA ASP A 265 2.60 -8.04 -15.90
C ASP A 265 2.52 -7.66 -17.40
N ALA A 266 2.92 -6.43 -17.76
CA ALA A 266 3.02 -6.00 -19.14
C ALA A 266 4.03 -6.86 -19.94
N LEU A 267 5.23 -7.09 -19.39
CA LEU A 267 6.25 -7.93 -20.02
C LEU A 267 5.80 -9.38 -20.15
N LYS A 268 5.11 -9.95 -19.15
CA LYS A 268 4.55 -11.32 -19.26
C LYS A 268 3.53 -11.43 -20.38
N LEU A 269 2.63 -10.45 -20.49
CA LEU A 269 1.63 -10.41 -21.55
C LEU A 269 2.29 -10.32 -22.93
N LEU A 270 3.29 -9.44 -23.08
CA LEU A 270 4.05 -9.25 -24.31
C LEU A 270 4.83 -10.51 -24.68
N ALA A 271 5.49 -11.18 -23.73
CA ALA A 271 6.15 -12.47 -23.95
C ALA A 271 5.17 -13.55 -24.45
N GLY A 272 3.96 -13.59 -23.87
CA GLY A 272 2.90 -14.51 -24.31
C GLY A 272 2.42 -14.24 -25.74
N LYS A 273 2.35 -12.98 -26.15
CA LYS A 273 2.00 -12.58 -27.53
C LYS A 273 3.17 -12.87 -28.50
N ALA A 274 4.39 -12.50 -28.14
CA ALA A 274 5.57 -12.72 -28.97
C ALA A 274 5.77 -14.18 -29.35
N LYS A 275 5.46 -15.12 -28.47
CA LYS A 275 5.53 -16.58 -28.77
C LYS A 275 4.54 -17.05 -29.85
N LYS A 276 3.47 -16.32 -30.08
CA LYS A 276 2.43 -16.65 -31.06
C LYS A 276 2.70 -16.06 -32.45
N LEU A 277 3.59 -15.07 -32.51
CA LEU A 277 3.97 -14.38 -33.75
C LEU A 277 5.18 -15.07 -34.36
N VAL A 278 5.02 -15.58 -35.57
CA VAL A 278 6.11 -16.24 -36.33
C VAL A 278 6.21 -15.53 -37.68
N GLY A 279 7.35 -14.94 -37.94
CA GLY A 279 7.62 -14.30 -39.25
C GLY A 279 7.75 -15.34 -40.38
N HIS A 280 7.33 -14.98 -41.59
CA HIS A 280 7.38 -15.88 -42.76
C HIS A 280 8.64 -15.76 -43.55
N ASP A 281 9.34 -14.66 -43.46
CA ASP A 281 10.62 -14.40 -44.12
C ASP A 281 11.78 -14.34 -43.12
N PRO A 282 13.03 -14.52 -43.55
CA PRO A 282 14.17 -14.51 -42.65
C PRO A 282 14.35 -13.22 -41.87
N GLN A 283 13.91 -12.09 -42.39
CA GLN A 283 14.07 -10.76 -41.77
C GLN A 283 12.97 -10.49 -40.73
N SER A 284 11.72 -10.83 -41.04
CA SER A 284 10.61 -10.83 -40.07
C SER A 284 10.91 -11.75 -38.88
N ASN A 285 11.50 -12.91 -39.13
CA ASN A 285 11.96 -13.83 -38.10
C ASN A 285 13.13 -13.23 -37.29
N ALA A 286 14.03 -12.49 -37.92
CA ALA A 286 15.11 -11.78 -37.21
C ALA A 286 14.58 -10.63 -36.35
N ALA A 287 13.64 -9.86 -36.86
CA ALA A 287 12.97 -8.81 -36.12
C ALA A 287 12.20 -9.38 -34.89
N MET A 288 11.44 -10.46 -35.09
CA MET A 288 10.75 -11.13 -33.97
C MET A 288 11.70 -11.67 -32.91
N ARG A 289 12.81 -12.28 -33.28
CA ARG A 289 13.84 -12.72 -32.32
C ARG A 289 14.40 -11.54 -31.54
N GLN A 290 14.62 -10.40 -32.20
CA GLN A 290 15.08 -9.20 -31.49
C GLN A 290 14.08 -8.67 -30.46
N LEU A 291 12.78 -8.69 -30.78
CA LEU A 291 11.71 -8.32 -29.85
C LEU A 291 11.62 -9.30 -28.68
N GLN A 292 11.69 -10.60 -28.93
CA GLN A 292 11.68 -11.64 -27.91
C GLN A 292 12.89 -11.52 -26.97
N SER A 293 14.10 -11.34 -27.51
CA SER A 293 15.31 -11.12 -26.71
C SER A 293 15.19 -9.87 -25.83
N GLY A 294 14.66 -8.78 -26.38
CA GLY A 294 14.46 -7.53 -25.60
C GLY A 294 13.45 -7.70 -24.45
N ILE A 295 12.38 -8.48 -24.65
CA ILE A 295 11.43 -8.80 -23.56
C ILE A 295 12.12 -9.65 -22.48
N GLU A 296 12.91 -10.67 -22.86
CA GLU A 296 13.62 -11.53 -21.93
C GLU A 296 14.69 -10.75 -21.15
N GLU A 297 15.45 -9.88 -21.81
CA GLU A 297 16.44 -9.01 -21.18
C GLU A 297 15.77 -8.03 -20.20
N ALA A 298 14.63 -7.44 -20.58
CA ALA A 298 13.86 -6.54 -19.72
C ALA A 298 13.28 -7.28 -18.50
N GLN A 299 12.78 -8.51 -18.67
CA GLN A 299 12.32 -9.34 -17.55
C GLN A 299 13.45 -9.68 -16.59
N HIS A 300 14.61 -10.07 -17.12
CA HIS A 300 15.79 -10.38 -16.31
C HIS A 300 16.30 -9.13 -15.55
N ALA A 301 16.31 -7.97 -16.18
CA ALA A 301 16.67 -6.70 -15.54
C ALA A 301 15.71 -6.38 -14.39
N LEU A 302 14.39 -6.54 -14.61
CA LEU A 302 13.37 -6.29 -13.58
C LEU A 302 13.49 -7.28 -12.41
N ASP A 303 13.78 -8.56 -12.67
CA ASP A 303 13.97 -9.57 -11.61
C ASP A 303 15.24 -9.33 -10.80
N ASN A 304 16.24 -8.67 -11.37
CA ASN A 304 17.46 -8.23 -10.68
C ASN A 304 17.35 -6.83 -10.06
N HIS A 305 16.13 -6.30 -9.92
CA HIS A 305 15.87 -4.98 -9.33
C HIS A 305 16.60 -3.82 -10.03
N ALA A 306 16.81 -3.92 -11.34
CA ALA A 306 17.35 -2.82 -12.13
C ALA A 306 16.38 -1.61 -12.13
N PRO A 307 16.88 -0.39 -12.27
CA PRO A 307 16.04 0.79 -12.38
C PRO A 307 15.00 0.64 -13.51
N LEU A 308 13.76 1.05 -13.26
CA LEU A 308 12.68 0.96 -14.26
C LEU A 308 13.00 1.68 -15.58
N SER A 309 13.81 2.75 -15.54
CA SER A 309 14.35 3.40 -16.74
C SER A 309 15.14 2.44 -17.62
N GLN A 310 15.98 1.61 -17.02
CA GLN A 310 16.78 0.62 -17.74
C GLN A 310 15.90 -0.46 -18.41
N VAL A 311 14.83 -0.91 -17.74
CA VAL A 311 13.87 -1.87 -18.31
C VAL A 311 13.21 -1.29 -19.57
N SER A 312 12.78 -0.02 -19.52
CA SER A 312 12.21 0.67 -20.69
C SER A 312 13.22 0.85 -21.83
N ASP A 313 14.46 1.22 -21.49
CA ASP A 313 15.52 1.43 -22.47
C ASP A 313 15.81 0.14 -23.24
N LEU A 314 15.80 -1.02 -22.56
CA LEU A 314 15.97 -2.35 -23.20
C LEU A 314 14.84 -2.64 -24.19
N VAL A 315 13.58 -2.40 -23.78
CA VAL A 315 12.42 -2.59 -24.67
C VAL A 315 12.49 -1.64 -25.86
N GLN A 316 12.81 -0.39 -25.66
CA GLN A 316 12.93 0.62 -26.72
C GLN A 316 14.06 0.29 -27.71
N GLN A 317 15.20 -0.18 -27.22
CA GLN A 317 16.29 -0.62 -28.07
C GLN A 317 15.91 -1.86 -28.91
N ALA A 318 15.20 -2.82 -28.31
CA ALA A 318 14.73 -4.00 -29.03
C ALA A 318 13.77 -3.62 -30.16
N VAL A 319 12.80 -2.73 -29.87
CA VAL A 319 11.86 -2.21 -30.87
C VAL A 319 12.58 -1.49 -31.99
N SER A 320 13.48 -0.55 -31.67
CA SER A 320 14.25 0.19 -32.70
C SER A 320 15.08 -0.71 -33.60
N LYS A 321 15.70 -1.76 -33.05
CA LYS A 321 16.46 -2.75 -33.83
C LYS A 321 15.54 -3.59 -34.72
N ALA A 322 14.38 -4.00 -34.24
CA ALA A 322 13.40 -4.75 -35.01
C ALA A 322 12.83 -3.93 -36.18
N GLU A 323 12.48 -2.67 -35.94
CA GLU A 323 12.02 -1.75 -36.99
C GLU A 323 13.09 -1.50 -38.05
N LEU A 324 14.38 -1.39 -37.67
CA LEU A 324 15.48 -1.25 -38.59
C LEU A 324 15.64 -2.51 -39.48
N LEU A 325 15.40 -3.70 -38.94
CA LEU A 325 15.45 -4.94 -39.71
C LEU A 325 14.31 -5.03 -40.74
N LEU A 326 13.09 -4.59 -40.33
CA LEU A 326 11.94 -4.53 -41.21
C LEU A 326 12.12 -3.49 -42.34
N SER A 327 12.63 -2.31 -42.02
CA SER A 327 12.86 -1.24 -43.03
C SER A 327 13.96 -1.59 -44.04
N LYS A 328 15.00 -2.31 -43.62
CA LYS A 328 16.03 -2.81 -44.56
C LYS A 328 15.47 -3.84 -45.55
N SER A 329 14.47 -4.61 -45.11
CA SER A 329 13.75 -5.53 -45.99
C SER A 329 12.98 -4.80 -47.09
N ASP A 330 12.23 -3.75 -46.68
CA ASP A 330 11.43 -2.99 -47.66
C ASP A 330 12.30 -2.32 -48.70
N LEU A 331 13.49 -1.80 -48.30
CA LEU A 331 14.47 -1.28 -49.23
C LEU A 331 15.09 -2.33 -50.16
N ALA A 332 15.34 -3.54 -49.68
CA ALA A 332 15.84 -4.63 -50.47
C ALA A 332 14.79 -5.11 -51.49
N ASP A 333 13.55 -5.26 -51.08
CA ASP A 333 12.43 -5.65 -51.94
C ASP A 333 12.16 -4.59 -53.02
N ILE A 334 12.24 -3.30 -52.68
CA ILE A 334 12.16 -2.19 -53.66
C ILE A 334 13.36 -2.23 -54.62
N ALA A 335 14.57 -2.46 -54.13
CA ALA A 335 15.76 -2.53 -54.94
C ALA A 335 15.74 -3.73 -55.93
N ASP A 336 15.24 -4.90 -55.50
CA ASP A 336 15.07 -6.05 -56.35
C ASP A 336 13.93 -5.86 -57.36
N ALA A 337 12.82 -5.22 -56.99
CA ALA A 337 11.77 -4.82 -57.92
C ALA A 337 12.26 -3.81 -58.95
N LEU A 338 13.06 -2.85 -58.55
CA LEU A 338 13.69 -1.87 -59.45
C LEU A 338 14.71 -2.52 -60.37
N LYS A 339 15.51 -3.52 -59.91
CA LYS A 339 16.40 -4.31 -60.75
C LYS A 339 15.59 -5.18 -61.77
N GLY A 340 14.47 -5.76 -61.30
CA GLY A 340 13.57 -6.48 -62.21
C GLY A 340 13.01 -5.61 -63.32
N LEU A 341 12.63 -4.39 -63.01
CA LEU A 341 12.15 -3.40 -63.99
C LEU A 341 13.27 -2.92 -64.94
N ALA A 342 14.49 -2.77 -64.43
CA ALA A 342 15.65 -2.36 -65.23
C ALA A 342 16.15 -3.46 -66.19
N LEU A 343 15.92 -4.72 -65.88
CA LEU A 343 16.28 -5.89 -66.72
C LEU A 343 15.19 -6.24 -67.74
N GLN A 344 13.96 -5.72 -67.61
CA GLN A 344 12.81 -5.91 -68.51
C GLN A 344 12.51 -4.65 -69.35
N GLY A 345 13.52 -3.98 -69.82
CA GLY A 345 13.33 -2.99 -70.85
C GLY A 345 12.61 -3.65 -72.07
N ASP A 346 11.30 -3.39 -72.23
CA ASP A 346 10.37 -3.79 -73.30
C ASP A 346 9.55 -5.06 -73.10
N ALA A 347 8.80 -5.21 -72.06
CA ALA A 347 7.59 -6.07 -72.13
C ALA A 347 6.65 -5.81 -70.93
N GLU A 348 5.51 -5.27 -71.26
CA GLU A 348 4.20 -5.24 -70.60
C GLU A 348 4.11 -5.20 -69.09
N ALA A 349 3.64 -4.03 -68.60
CA ALA A 349 3.25 -3.73 -67.24
C ALA A 349 2.14 -4.59 -66.62
N SER A 350 1.60 -5.57 -67.37
CA SER A 350 0.52 -6.46 -66.93
C SER A 350 1.00 -7.60 -66.03
N GLY A 351 2.21 -8.15 -66.27
CA GLY A 351 2.72 -9.28 -65.49
C GLY A 351 3.16 -8.95 -64.06
N VAL A 352 3.52 -7.70 -63.81
CA VAL A 352 3.97 -7.25 -62.48
C VAL A 352 2.77 -7.10 -61.53
N TYR A 353 1.61 -6.73 -62.05
CA TYR A 353 0.38 -6.59 -61.27
C TYR A 353 -0.13 -7.97 -60.80
N ASP A 354 -0.06 -9.00 -61.65
CA ASP A 354 -0.51 -10.33 -61.29
C ASP A 354 0.44 -11.05 -60.32
N HIS A 355 1.73 -10.73 -60.32
CA HIS A 355 2.69 -11.33 -59.36
C HIS A 355 2.60 -10.70 -57.96
N VAL A 356 2.26 -9.42 -57.83
CA VAL A 356 2.03 -8.74 -56.60
C VAL A 356 0.64 -9.11 -56.00
N VAL A 357 -0.37 -9.30 -56.87
CA VAL A 357 -1.74 -9.69 -56.46
C VAL A 357 -1.86 -11.17 -56.16
N GLY A 358 -1.14 -12.06 -56.91
CA GLY A 358 -1.15 -13.52 -56.68
C GLY A 358 -0.47 -13.97 -55.38
N SER A 359 0.36 -13.11 -54.76
CA SER A 359 0.96 -13.38 -53.46
C SER A 359 0.05 -12.99 -52.28
N THR A 360 -1.07 -12.32 -52.54
CA THR A 360 -2.00 -11.85 -51.47
C THR A 360 -2.97 -12.92 -50.99
N ASP A 361 -3.24 -13.99 -51.77
CA ASP A 361 -4.20 -15.02 -51.35
C ASP A 361 -3.63 -16.10 -50.41
N SER A 362 -2.29 -16.22 -50.27
CA SER A 362 -1.67 -17.07 -49.26
C SER A 362 -1.45 -16.37 -47.89
N LEU A 363 -1.88 -15.10 -47.77
CA LEU A 363 -1.65 -14.21 -46.65
C LEU A 363 -2.66 -14.33 -45.49
N ALA A 364 -3.67 -15.20 -45.63
CA ALA A 364 -4.77 -15.28 -44.64
C ALA A 364 -4.39 -15.96 -43.29
N GLN A 365 -3.16 -16.49 -43.11
CA GLN A 365 -2.73 -17.15 -41.88
C GLN A 365 -1.32 -16.75 -41.39
N ALA A 366 -0.72 -15.74 -41.95
CA ALA A 366 0.66 -15.38 -41.70
C ALA A 366 0.79 -14.07 -40.96
N THR A 367 1.60 -14.04 -39.91
CA THR A 367 2.01 -12.80 -39.25
C THR A 367 2.69 -11.89 -40.29
N THR A 368 2.02 -10.79 -40.64
CA THR A 368 2.54 -9.84 -41.62
C THR A 368 3.60 -8.94 -40.96
N ARG A 369 4.41 -8.22 -41.76
CA ARG A 369 5.30 -7.16 -41.26
C ARG A 369 4.54 -6.08 -40.52
N GLU A 370 3.32 -5.79 -40.98
CA GLU A 370 2.42 -4.86 -40.30
C GLU A 370 2.04 -5.34 -38.89
N ASP A 371 1.81 -6.66 -38.71
CA ASP A 371 1.54 -7.24 -37.40
C ASP A 371 2.73 -7.09 -36.46
N ILE A 372 3.97 -7.26 -36.96
CA ILE A 372 5.19 -7.10 -36.18
C ILE A 372 5.39 -5.61 -35.82
N SER A 373 5.16 -4.69 -36.76
CA SER A 373 5.23 -3.25 -36.48
C SER A 373 4.17 -2.80 -35.47
N ASN A 374 2.95 -3.32 -35.58
CA ASN A 374 1.87 -3.07 -34.64
C ASN A 374 2.20 -3.65 -33.24
N PHE A 375 2.80 -4.82 -33.17
CA PHE A 375 3.27 -5.42 -31.94
C PHE A 375 4.40 -4.58 -31.31
N SER A 376 5.33 -4.05 -32.09
CA SER A 376 6.37 -3.13 -31.60
C SER A 376 5.79 -1.88 -31.00
N LYS A 377 4.78 -1.28 -31.62
CA LYS A 377 4.04 -0.13 -31.07
C LYS A 377 3.31 -0.48 -29.77
N GLU A 378 2.62 -1.62 -29.76
CA GLU A 378 1.96 -2.13 -28.55
C GLU A 378 2.95 -2.34 -27.40
N MET A 379 4.16 -2.84 -27.68
CA MET A 379 5.21 -2.99 -26.66
C MET A 379 5.54 -1.64 -25.99
N LEU A 380 5.78 -0.61 -26.78
CA LEU A 380 6.09 0.73 -26.27
C LEU A 380 4.90 1.33 -25.50
N GLU A 381 3.69 1.23 -26.06
CA GLU A 381 2.49 1.74 -25.40
C GLU A 381 2.25 1.07 -24.05
N ARG A 382 2.39 -0.27 -23.95
CA ARG A 382 2.15 -0.98 -22.68
C ARG A 382 3.18 -0.66 -21.62
N ILE A 383 4.46 -0.54 -22.00
CA ILE A 383 5.50 -0.14 -21.06
C ILE A 383 5.29 1.32 -20.61
N ASN A 384 4.94 2.21 -21.53
CA ASN A 384 4.64 3.60 -21.19
C ASN A 384 3.36 3.71 -20.32
N LEU A 385 2.31 2.93 -20.61
CA LEU A 385 1.08 2.89 -19.83
C LEU A 385 1.33 2.32 -18.42
N ALA A 386 2.18 1.29 -18.28
CA ALA A 386 2.56 0.73 -16.99
C ALA A 386 3.22 1.79 -16.08
N ARG A 387 3.84 2.79 -16.68
CA ARG A 387 4.52 3.92 -16.02
C ARG A 387 3.68 5.18 -15.91
N SER A 388 2.51 5.26 -16.56
CA SER A 388 1.72 6.48 -16.56
C SER A 388 1.22 6.83 -15.17
N ASP A 389 1.44 8.07 -14.75
CA ASP A 389 1.08 8.62 -13.44
C ASP A 389 -0.45 8.67 -13.19
N GLU A 390 -1.27 8.54 -14.23
CA GLU A 390 -2.73 8.71 -14.12
C GLU A 390 -3.45 7.69 -13.22
N ALA A 391 -2.81 6.54 -12.96
CA ALA A 391 -3.43 5.49 -12.16
C ALA A 391 -2.75 5.22 -10.81
N VAL A 392 -1.62 5.83 -10.52
CA VAL A 392 -0.73 5.41 -9.43
C VAL A 392 -0.81 6.25 -8.15
N PRO A 393 -1.00 7.58 -8.15
CA PRO A 393 -0.96 8.36 -6.91
C PRO A 393 -2.05 7.96 -5.92
N VAL A 394 -3.18 7.48 -6.41
CA VAL A 394 -4.36 7.15 -5.59
C VAL A 394 -4.24 5.76 -4.97
N GLN A 395 -3.70 4.77 -5.68
CA GLN A 395 -3.58 3.41 -5.18
C GLN A 395 -2.41 3.21 -4.21
N ALA A 396 -1.25 3.75 -4.51
CA ALA A 396 -0.08 3.62 -3.65
C ALA A 396 -0.25 4.33 -2.29
N LEU A 397 -0.97 5.46 -2.28
CA LEU A 397 -1.31 6.16 -1.03
C LEU A 397 -2.53 5.55 -0.32
N THR A 398 -3.29 4.66 -0.98
CA THR A 398 -4.49 4.05 -0.40
C THR A 398 -4.22 2.71 0.28
N THR A 399 -3.12 2.08 -0.02
CA THR A 399 -2.66 0.87 0.64
C THR A 399 -1.78 1.16 1.86
N LEU A 400 -1.68 2.39 2.33
CA LEU A 400 -1.44 2.62 3.75
C LEU A 400 -2.62 1.95 4.51
N SER A 401 -2.84 0.68 4.26
CA SER A 401 -3.63 -0.17 5.12
C SER A 401 -2.80 -0.29 6.39
N ILE A 402 -3.08 0.63 7.21
CA ILE A 402 -2.85 0.67 8.61
C ILE A 402 -3.63 -0.53 9.18
N THR A 403 -3.09 -1.72 8.98
CA THR A 403 -3.47 -2.92 9.72
C THR A 403 -2.62 -3.00 10.96
#